data_ad16f350b534a0758b37442f2ac344fe
#
_entry.id   ad16f350b534a0758b37442f2ac344fe
#
_cell.length_a   1.000
_cell.length_b   1.000
_cell.length_c   1.000
_cell.angle_alpha   90.00
_cell.angle_beta   90.00
_cell.angle_gamma   90.00
#
_symmetry.space_group_name_H-M   'P 1'
#
loop_
_entity.id
_entity.type
_entity.pdbx_description
1 polymer ?
#
loop_
_entity_poly.entity_id
_entity_poly.type
_entity_poly.pdbx_seq_one_letter_code
_entity_poly.pdbx_strand_id
1 'polypeptide(L)'
;MARADSKRSENRARQIDVEIEDRQYEVDRSELRPHLQAFSGYEIYSERDPAAGPEFNHGYLVGVSGTWHIFDGFATKGRMQATRARRDAAVAALEATRRSVASEVRSAFLDLEQGENVLQTETKSVQTADESLEIAKTNLSAGLGTQLDILQAAADVTRTRTTRLSAIYLHNVALARLARACGTAPEELDFASSRVRQRNEKQAIEIGQPPAKLTER
;
A
#
# COMPACT_ATOMS: atom_id res chain seq x y z
N MET A 1 4.02 11.20 -4.66
CA MET A 1 2.84 10.86 -5.47
C MET A 1 3.20 9.89 -6.59
N ALA A 2 4.08 10.18 -7.54
CA ALA A 2 4.43 9.26 -8.64
C ALA A 2 4.95 7.87 -8.20
N ARG A 3 5.69 7.77 -7.09
CA ARG A 3 6.16 6.49 -6.52
C ARG A 3 5.02 5.63 -5.97
N ALA A 4 4.02 6.24 -5.34
CA ALA A 4 2.87 5.50 -4.80
C ALA A 4 2.00 4.93 -5.92
N ASP A 5 1.82 5.64 -7.03
CA ASP A 5 1.03 5.19 -8.16
C ASP A 5 1.61 3.92 -8.82
N SER A 6 2.94 3.82 -8.89
CA SER A 6 3.62 2.68 -9.52
C SER A 6 3.89 1.49 -8.58
N LYS A 7 4.06 1.72 -7.25
CA LYS A 7 4.42 0.68 -6.29
C LYS A 7 3.21 0.05 -5.57
N ARG A 8 2.05 0.71 -5.56
CA ARG A 8 0.85 0.18 -4.90
C ARG A 8 0.24 -0.98 -5.72
N SER A 9 0.16 -2.14 -5.09
CA SER A 9 -0.43 -3.34 -5.69
C SER A 9 -1.90 -3.15 -6.08
N GLU A 10 -2.64 -2.30 -5.36
CA GLU A 10 -4.05 -1.98 -5.63
C GLU A 10 -4.23 -1.28 -6.98
N ASN A 11 -3.37 -0.30 -7.32
CA ASN A 11 -3.41 0.36 -8.62
C ASN A 11 -3.08 -0.62 -9.75
N ARG A 12 -2.10 -1.50 -9.52
CA ARG A 12 -1.73 -2.54 -10.48
C ARG A 12 -2.86 -3.55 -10.69
N ALA A 13 -3.54 -3.96 -9.60
CA ALA A 13 -4.69 -4.85 -9.69
C ALA A 13 -5.80 -4.21 -10.55
N ARG A 14 -6.14 -2.94 -10.32
CA ARG A 14 -7.14 -2.23 -11.11
C ARG A 14 -6.74 -2.02 -12.58
N GLN A 15 -5.44 -1.86 -12.87
CA GLN A 15 -4.96 -1.81 -14.25
C GLN A 15 -5.17 -3.16 -14.95
N ILE A 16 -4.89 -4.25 -14.25
CA ILE A 16 -5.13 -5.61 -14.77
C ILE A 16 -6.63 -5.86 -14.98
N ASP A 17 -7.50 -5.37 -14.09
CA ASP A 17 -8.95 -5.47 -14.28
C ASP A 17 -9.39 -4.83 -15.61
N VAL A 18 -8.86 -3.65 -15.95
CA VAL A 18 -9.13 -2.99 -17.24
C VAL A 18 -8.61 -3.84 -18.41
N GLU A 19 -7.42 -4.41 -18.29
CA GLU A 19 -6.84 -5.29 -19.33
C GLU A 19 -7.67 -6.57 -19.53
N ILE A 20 -8.21 -7.14 -18.45
CA ILE A 20 -9.09 -8.31 -18.51
C ILE A 20 -10.35 -7.98 -19.34
N GLU A 21 -10.99 -6.85 -19.09
CA GLU A 21 -12.19 -6.45 -19.84
C GLU A 21 -11.85 -6.13 -21.31
N ASP A 22 -10.68 -5.53 -21.60
CA ASP A 22 -10.22 -5.34 -22.98
C ASP A 22 -10.00 -6.68 -23.70
N ARG A 23 -9.42 -7.69 -23.04
CA ARG A 23 -9.26 -9.04 -23.59
C ARG A 23 -10.58 -9.75 -23.75
N GLN A 24 -11.51 -9.60 -22.79
CA GLN A 24 -12.84 -10.17 -22.88
C GLN A 24 -13.61 -9.62 -24.09
N TYR A 25 -13.43 -8.32 -24.39
CA TYR A 25 -14.01 -7.74 -25.61
C TYR A 25 -13.49 -8.41 -26.89
N GLU A 26 -12.19 -8.71 -26.97
CA GLU A 26 -11.63 -9.43 -28.13
C GLU A 26 -12.13 -10.87 -28.20
N VAL A 27 -12.34 -11.53 -27.06
CA VAL A 27 -12.97 -12.86 -27.01
C VAL A 27 -14.41 -12.80 -27.54
N ASP A 28 -15.23 -11.88 -27.04
CA ASP A 28 -16.61 -11.71 -27.51
C ASP A 28 -16.65 -11.41 -29.02
N ARG A 29 -15.73 -10.57 -29.49
CA ARG A 29 -15.60 -10.23 -30.91
C ARG A 29 -15.18 -11.43 -31.76
N SER A 30 -14.41 -12.36 -31.21
CA SER A 30 -13.94 -13.54 -31.93
C SER A 30 -15.06 -14.49 -32.33
N GLU A 31 -16.19 -14.46 -31.61
CA GLU A 31 -17.39 -15.26 -31.93
C GLU A 31 -18.03 -14.90 -33.29
N LEU A 32 -17.74 -13.69 -33.82
CA LEU A 32 -18.15 -13.28 -35.16
C LEU A 32 -17.28 -13.92 -36.27
N ARG A 33 -16.21 -14.62 -35.90
CA ARG A 33 -15.30 -15.28 -36.84
C ARG A 33 -15.56 -16.78 -36.87
N PRO A 34 -15.21 -17.47 -37.98
CA PRO A 34 -15.27 -18.92 -38.03
C PRO A 34 -14.28 -19.54 -37.04
N HIS A 35 -14.72 -20.54 -36.28
CA HIS A 35 -13.89 -21.37 -35.41
C HIS A 35 -13.47 -22.62 -36.17
N LEU A 36 -12.17 -22.85 -36.25
CA LEU A 36 -11.59 -24.05 -36.84
C LEU A 36 -11.00 -24.92 -35.71
N GLN A 37 -11.40 -26.17 -35.69
CA GLN A 37 -10.94 -27.16 -34.71
C GLN A 37 -10.37 -28.36 -35.46
N ALA A 38 -9.12 -28.70 -35.18
CA ALA A 38 -8.54 -29.96 -35.61
C ALA A 38 -8.65 -30.98 -34.46
N PHE A 39 -9.03 -32.18 -34.78
CA PHE A 39 -9.12 -33.26 -33.81
C PHE A 39 -8.48 -34.52 -34.34
N SER A 40 -7.91 -35.31 -33.46
CA SER A 40 -7.42 -36.64 -33.74
C SER A 40 -7.74 -37.55 -32.57
N GLY A 41 -8.09 -38.77 -32.86
CA GLY A 41 -8.43 -39.77 -31.84
C GLY A 41 -8.15 -41.18 -32.35
N TYR A 42 -8.04 -42.09 -31.42
CA TYR A 42 -8.06 -43.52 -31.69
C TYR A 42 -9.31 -44.08 -31.02
N GLU A 43 -10.19 -44.63 -31.82
CA GLU A 43 -11.48 -45.15 -31.35
C GLU A 43 -11.46 -46.68 -31.37
N ILE A 44 -11.96 -47.27 -30.30
CA ILE A 44 -12.24 -48.67 -30.18
C ILE A 44 -13.74 -48.78 -29.93
N TYR A 45 -14.46 -49.39 -30.86
CA TYR A 45 -15.87 -49.63 -30.71
C TYR A 45 -16.23 -51.09 -30.96
N SER A 46 -17.20 -51.56 -30.23
CA SER A 46 -17.70 -52.92 -30.43
C SER A 46 -19.09 -52.82 -31.07
N GLU A 47 -19.21 -53.35 -32.27
CA GLU A 47 -20.46 -53.49 -32.96
C GLU A 47 -20.99 -54.89 -32.72
N ARG A 48 -22.22 -54.98 -32.24
CA ARG A 48 -22.88 -56.26 -31.98
C ARG A 48 -23.72 -56.60 -33.20
N ASP A 49 -23.21 -57.38 -34.11
CA ASP A 49 -23.98 -57.99 -35.17
C ASP A 49 -24.73 -59.21 -34.59
N PRO A 50 -26.08 -59.28 -34.68
CA PRO A 50 -26.85 -60.43 -34.22
C PRO A 50 -26.48 -61.78 -34.88
N ALA A 51 -25.85 -61.74 -36.07
CA ALA A 51 -25.50 -62.93 -36.86
C ALA A 51 -24.02 -63.35 -36.72
N ALA A 52 -23.10 -62.40 -36.41
CA ALA A 52 -21.66 -62.64 -36.39
C ALA A 52 -20.99 -62.57 -35.00
N GLY A 53 -21.76 -62.12 -33.96
CA GLY A 53 -21.21 -61.93 -32.61
C GLY A 53 -20.50 -60.57 -32.40
N PRO A 54 -19.87 -60.34 -31.24
CA PRO A 54 -19.20 -59.07 -30.95
C PRO A 54 -17.90 -58.95 -31.71
N GLU A 55 -17.83 -58.07 -32.68
CA GLU A 55 -16.58 -57.69 -33.34
C GLU A 55 -16.04 -56.40 -32.72
N PHE A 56 -14.76 -56.39 -32.38
CA PHE A 56 -14.02 -55.22 -31.94
C PHE A 56 -13.37 -54.53 -33.13
N ASN A 57 -13.92 -53.42 -33.50
CA ASN A 57 -13.35 -52.56 -34.52
C ASN A 57 -12.53 -51.44 -33.87
N HIS A 58 -11.41 -51.10 -34.49
CA HIS A 58 -10.56 -50.01 -34.02
C HIS A 58 -10.04 -49.21 -35.22
N GLY A 59 -9.85 -47.90 -35.00
CA GLY A 59 -9.40 -47.04 -36.09
C GLY A 59 -8.92 -45.68 -35.61
N TYR A 60 -8.16 -45.03 -36.46
CA TYR A 60 -7.75 -43.65 -36.25
C TYR A 60 -8.81 -42.72 -36.87
N LEU A 61 -9.19 -41.73 -36.09
CA LEU A 61 -10.04 -40.63 -36.54
C LEU A 61 -9.21 -39.36 -36.57
N VAL A 62 -9.11 -38.74 -37.74
CA VAL A 62 -8.44 -37.44 -37.92
C VAL A 62 -9.38 -36.56 -38.72
N GLY A 63 -9.62 -35.36 -38.22
CA GLY A 63 -10.51 -34.44 -38.92
C GLY A 63 -10.29 -32.98 -38.55
N VAL A 64 -10.90 -32.14 -39.37
CA VAL A 64 -11.00 -30.71 -39.15
C VAL A 64 -12.46 -30.32 -39.24
N SER A 65 -12.98 -29.62 -38.25
CA SER A 65 -14.32 -29.06 -38.27
C SER A 65 -14.26 -27.52 -38.21
N GLY A 66 -15.17 -26.89 -38.94
CA GLY A 66 -15.33 -25.44 -38.95
C GLY A 66 -16.77 -25.07 -38.59
N THR A 67 -16.91 -24.18 -37.64
CA THR A 67 -18.22 -23.65 -37.24
C THR A 67 -18.23 -22.14 -37.36
N TRP A 68 -19.21 -21.59 -38.05
CA TRP A 68 -19.39 -20.16 -38.18
C TRP A 68 -20.87 -19.79 -37.95
N HIS A 69 -21.09 -18.97 -36.93
CA HIS A 69 -22.40 -18.43 -36.64
C HIS A 69 -22.59 -17.14 -37.44
N ILE A 70 -23.21 -17.26 -38.61
CA ILE A 70 -23.46 -16.12 -39.53
C ILE A 70 -24.45 -15.13 -38.91
N PHE A 71 -25.41 -15.63 -38.13
CA PHE A 71 -26.43 -14.83 -37.46
C PHE A 71 -26.80 -15.47 -36.11
N ASP A 72 -26.69 -14.72 -35.04
CA ASP A 72 -26.92 -15.12 -33.65
C ASP A 72 -28.05 -14.30 -32.96
N GLY A 73 -28.91 -13.62 -33.74
CA GLY A 73 -29.94 -12.73 -33.19
C GLY A 73 -29.37 -11.49 -32.46
N PHE A 74 -28.20 -11.01 -32.85
CA PHE A 74 -27.47 -9.90 -32.20
C PHE A 74 -26.97 -10.19 -30.79
N ALA A 75 -26.94 -11.43 -30.34
CA ALA A 75 -26.46 -11.81 -29.01
C ALA A 75 -25.01 -11.42 -28.79
N THR A 76 -24.12 -11.71 -29.75
CA THR A 76 -22.69 -11.32 -29.69
C THR A 76 -22.53 -9.80 -29.64
N LYS A 77 -23.31 -9.05 -30.42
CA LYS A 77 -23.27 -7.57 -30.38
C LYS A 77 -23.70 -7.04 -29.01
N GLY A 78 -24.72 -7.63 -28.41
CA GLY A 78 -25.17 -7.30 -27.04
C GLY A 78 -24.08 -7.59 -26.00
N ARG A 79 -23.38 -8.77 -26.09
CA ARG A 79 -22.25 -9.10 -25.22
C ARG A 79 -21.12 -8.11 -25.37
N MET A 80 -20.69 -7.78 -26.56
CA MET A 80 -19.66 -6.77 -26.84
C MET A 80 -20.00 -5.40 -26.24
N GLN A 81 -21.27 -4.98 -26.33
CA GLN A 81 -21.71 -3.73 -25.72
C GLN A 81 -21.68 -3.80 -24.19
N ALA A 82 -22.08 -4.93 -23.60
CA ALA A 82 -22.01 -5.15 -22.16
C ALA A 82 -20.55 -5.14 -21.65
N THR A 83 -19.63 -5.80 -22.37
CA THR A 83 -18.19 -5.81 -22.04
C THR A 83 -17.56 -4.42 -22.16
N ARG A 84 -17.95 -3.62 -23.16
CA ARG A 84 -17.51 -2.21 -23.21
C ARG A 84 -17.96 -1.42 -21.98
N ALA A 85 -19.22 -1.58 -21.57
CA ALA A 85 -19.72 -0.91 -20.37
C ALA A 85 -18.98 -1.36 -19.09
N ARG A 86 -18.61 -2.66 -18.99
CA ARG A 86 -17.78 -3.18 -17.89
C ARG A 86 -16.37 -2.59 -17.91
N ARG A 87 -15.75 -2.49 -19.08
CA ARG A 87 -14.46 -1.83 -19.25
C ARG A 87 -14.51 -0.37 -18.77
N ASP A 88 -15.52 0.39 -19.18
CA ASP A 88 -15.67 1.79 -18.77
C ASP A 88 -15.86 1.90 -17.25
N ALA A 89 -16.60 0.98 -16.64
CA ALA A 89 -16.73 0.87 -15.19
C ALA A 89 -15.38 0.53 -14.52
N ALA A 90 -14.57 -0.38 -15.09
CA ALA A 90 -13.25 -0.72 -14.59
C ALA A 90 -12.29 0.48 -14.67
N VAL A 91 -12.33 1.27 -15.75
CA VAL A 91 -11.55 2.51 -15.88
C VAL A 91 -11.94 3.52 -14.81
N ALA A 92 -13.25 3.73 -14.59
CA ALA A 92 -13.72 4.62 -13.54
C ALA A 92 -13.29 4.15 -12.13
N ALA A 93 -13.30 2.83 -11.88
CA ALA A 93 -12.83 2.24 -10.63
C ALA A 93 -11.32 2.44 -10.43
N LEU A 94 -10.51 2.32 -11.49
CA LEU A 94 -9.08 2.61 -11.46
C LEU A 94 -8.82 4.08 -11.08
N GLU A 95 -9.53 5.01 -11.69
CA GLU A 95 -9.40 6.44 -11.37
C GLU A 95 -9.84 6.75 -9.94
N ALA A 96 -10.91 6.11 -9.45
CA ALA A 96 -11.35 6.24 -8.07
C ALA A 96 -10.29 5.74 -7.09
N THR A 97 -9.68 4.57 -7.38
CA THR A 97 -8.59 4.02 -6.56
C THR A 97 -7.37 4.94 -6.54
N ARG A 98 -6.95 5.49 -7.68
CA ARG A 98 -5.85 6.46 -7.74
C ARG A 98 -6.11 7.71 -6.91
N ARG A 99 -7.33 8.24 -6.96
CA ARG A 99 -7.73 9.39 -6.12
C ARG A 99 -7.71 9.06 -4.63
N SER A 100 -8.18 7.86 -4.26
CA SER A 100 -8.14 7.37 -2.88
C SER A 100 -6.71 7.23 -2.37
N VAL A 101 -5.82 6.61 -3.14
CA VAL A 101 -4.39 6.49 -2.82
C VAL A 101 -3.74 7.85 -2.66
N ALA A 102 -4.04 8.81 -3.55
CA ALA A 102 -3.50 10.16 -3.46
C ALA A 102 -3.97 10.88 -2.17
N SER A 103 -5.22 10.69 -1.78
CA SER A 103 -5.77 11.23 -0.53
C SER A 103 -5.11 10.59 0.70
N GLU A 104 -4.95 9.25 0.70
CA GLU A 104 -4.29 8.51 1.78
C GLU A 104 -2.85 8.97 2.00
N VAL A 105 -2.07 9.11 0.90
CA VAL A 105 -0.69 9.62 0.98
C VAL A 105 -0.64 11.04 1.55
N ARG A 106 -1.55 11.90 1.12
CA ARG A 106 -1.62 13.29 1.63
C ARG A 106 -1.97 13.32 3.11
N SER A 107 -2.96 12.55 3.54
CA SER A 107 -3.32 12.45 4.96
C SER A 107 -2.17 11.93 5.80
N ALA A 108 -1.53 10.82 5.39
CA ALA A 108 -0.40 10.25 6.10
C ALA A 108 0.82 11.21 6.19
N PHE A 109 1.01 12.05 5.16
CA PHE A 109 2.05 13.07 5.20
C PHE A 109 1.74 14.18 6.22
N LEU A 110 0.50 14.65 6.27
CA LEU A 110 0.07 15.65 7.26
C LEU A 110 0.14 15.09 8.69
N ASP A 111 -0.25 13.83 8.89
CA ASP A 111 -0.12 13.15 10.18
C ASP A 111 1.34 13.08 10.64
N LEU A 112 2.28 12.82 9.72
CA LEU A 112 3.72 12.83 10.03
C LEU A 112 4.22 14.23 10.39
N GLU A 113 3.85 15.24 9.63
CA GLU A 113 4.22 16.65 9.90
C GLU A 113 3.69 17.10 11.27
N GLN A 114 2.45 16.73 11.61
CA GLN A 114 1.89 16.98 12.93
C GLN A 114 2.67 16.24 14.02
N GLY A 115 3.00 14.96 13.79
CA GLY A 115 3.79 14.16 14.73
C GLY A 115 5.17 14.74 15.00
N GLU A 116 5.86 15.26 13.98
CA GLU A 116 7.14 15.97 14.11
C GLU A 116 7.00 17.24 14.97
N ASN A 117 5.97 18.05 14.72
CA ASN A 117 5.72 19.28 15.47
C ASN A 117 5.43 18.99 16.97
N VAL A 118 4.61 17.97 17.24
CA VAL A 118 4.30 17.54 18.60
C VAL A 118 5.58 17.05 19.29
N LEU A 119 6.37 16.20 18.65
CA LEU A 119 7.63 15.70 19.22
C LEU A 119 8.61 16.83 19.54
N GLN A 120 8.71 17.82 18.65
CA GLN A 120 9.56 18.99 18.90
C GLN A 120 9.08 19.81 20.10
N THR A 121 7.77 20.02 20.22
CA THR A 121 7.15 20.75 21.34
C THR A 121 7.37 20.02 22.66
N GLU A 122 7.10 18.71 22.70
CA GLU A 122 7.29 17.90 23.91
C GLU A 122 8.77 17.79 24.32
N THR A 123 9.69 17.82 23.36
CA THR A 123 11.12 17.88 23.67
C THR A 123 11.50 19.17 24.39
N LYS A 124 10.94 20.31 23.97
CA LYS A 124 11.12 21.60 24.68
C LYS A 124 10.45 21.61 26.04
N SER A 125 9.24 21.01 26.15
CA SER A 125 8.52 20.89 27.42
C SER A 125 9.33 20.12 28.48
N VAL A 126 10.01 19.03 28.09
CA VAL A 126 10.91 18.30 28.99
C VAL A 126 12.06 19.17 29.46
N GLN A 127 12.68 19.92 28.55
CA GLN A 127 13.77 20.82 28.90
C GLN A 127 13.32 21.88 29.92
N THR A 128 12.17 22.53 29.69
CA THR A 128 11.62 23.52 30.61
C THR A 128 11.27 22.91 31.96
N ALA A 129 10.74 21.68 31.99
CA ALA A 129 10.44 20.99 33.25
C ALA A 129 11.72 20.63 34.03
N ASP A 130 12.79 20.19 33.36
CA ASP A 130 14.09 19.92 33.96
C ASP A 130 14.69 21.22 34.54
N GLU A 131 14.64 22.34 33.81
CA GLU A 131 15.08 23.67 34.29
C GLU A 131 14.27 24.11 35.55
N SER A 132 12.95 23.92 35.50
CA SER A 132 12.09 24.26 36.65
C SER A 132 12.44 23.45 37.90
N LEU A 133 12.77 22.16 37.77
CA LEU A 133 13.23 21.33 38.84
C LEU A 133 14.56 21.84 39.43
N GLU A 134 15.50 22.27 38.62
CA GLU A 134 16.77 22.84 39.08
C GLU A 134 16.57 24.18 39.82
N ILE A 135 15.63 25.00 39.32
CA ILE A 135 15.27 26.26 40.03
C ILE A 135 14.64 25.94 41.40
N ALA A 136 13.72 24.96 41.49
CA ALA A 136 13.10 24.56 42.76
C ALA A 136 14.14 24.05 43.79
N LYS A 137 15.14 23.27 43.34
CA LYS A 137 16.25 22.81 44.20
C LYS A 137 17.11 23.99 44.68
N THR A 138 17.44 24.91 43.80
CA THR A 138 18.22 26.10 44.15
C THR A 138 17.47 26.97 45.15
N ASN A 139 16.17 27.20 44.95
CA ASN A 139 15.34 27.96 45.87
C ASN A 139 15.24 27.31 47.25
N LEU A 140 15.14 25.98 47.35
CA LEU A 140 15.16 25.27 48.61
C LEU A 140 16.51 25.45 49.32
N SER A 141 17.64 25.33 48.61
CA SER A 141 18.97 25.51 49.15
C SER A 141 19.20 26.94 49.68
N ALA A 142 18.57 27.94 49.08
CA ALA A 142 18.59 29.32 49.51
C ALA A 142 17.56 29.66 50.60
N GLY A 143 16.75 28.67 51.05
CA GLY A 143 15.70 28.87 52.03
C GLY A 143 14.47 29.62 51.55
N LEU A 144 14.32 29.78 50.20
CA LEU A 144 13.23 30.48 49.52
C LEU A 144 12.13 29.55 48.98
N GLY A 145 12.29 28.25 49.09
CA GLY A 145 11.37 27.23 48.58
C GLY A 145 11.04 26.15 49.61
N THR A 146 10.14 25.27 49.26
CA THR A 146 9.69 24.15 50.08
C THR A 146 10.06 22.80 49.43
N GLN A 147 10.11 21.74 50.28
CA GLN A 147 10.27 20.36 49.76
C GLN A 147 9.11 19.95 48.85
N LEU A 148 7.92 20.53 49.07
CA LEU A 148 6.75 20.27 48.23
C LEU A 148 6.98 20.80 46.77
N ASP A 149 7.61 21.96 46.62
CA ASP A 149 7.92 22.53 45.31
C ASP A 149 8.83 21.60 44.48
N ILE A 150 9.85 20.98 45.12
CA ILE A 150 10.70 19.99 44.48
C ILE A 150 9.89 18.75 44.06
N LEU A 151 9.03 18.25 44.94
CA LEU A 151 8.20 17.06 44.62
C LEU A 151 7.26 17.33 43.47
N GLN A 152 6.64 18.52 43.40
CA GLN A 152 5.78 18.93 42.30
C GLN A 152 6.58 19.04 41.00
N ALA A 153 7.70 19.74 41.00
CA ALA A 153 8.56 19.85 39.82
C ALA A 153 9.09 18.49 39.32
N ALA A 154 9.45 17.57 40.26
CA ALA A 154 9.87 16.21 39.87
C ALA A 154 8.70 15.38 39.26
N ALA A 155 7.49 15.56 39.76
CA ALA A 155 6.31 14.93 39.19
C ALA A 155 6.03 15.47 37.78
N ASP A 156 6.20 16.79 37.56
CA ASP A 156 6.03 17.42 36.23
C ASP A 156 7.08 16.94 35.24
N VAL A 157 8.36 16.80 35.63
CA VAL A 157 9.41 16.19 34.81
C VAL A 157 9.02 14.77 34.39
N THR A 158 8.51 13.98 35.32
CA THR A 158 8.07 12.60 35.02
C THR A 158 6.90 12.58 34.03
N ARG A 159 5.94 13.49 34.21
CA ARG A 159 4.77 13.63 33.33
C ARG A 159 5.20 14.03 31.92
N THR A 160 6.02 15.08 31.77
CA THR A 160 6.48 15.57 30.46
C THR A 160 7.33 14.55 29.73
N ARG A 161 8.18 13.80 30.43
CA ARG A 161 8.96 12.69 29.84
C ARG A 161 8.04 11.58 29.32
N THR A 162 6.98 11.23 30.04
CA THR A 162 5.99 10.24 29.60
C THR A 162 5.24 10.73 28.35
N THR A 163 4.82 12.00 28.34
CA THR A 163 4.16 12.61 27.17
C THR A 163 5.08 12.62 25.96
N ARG A 164 6.37 12.95 26.14
CA ARG A 164 7.36 12.87 25.06
C ARG A 164 7.54 11.46 24.50
N LEU A 165 7.52 10.41 25.35
CA LEU A 165 7.56 9.01 24.87
C LEU A 165 6.32 8.68 24.02
N SER A 166 5.15 9.16 24.41
CA SER A 166 3.92 9.01 23.62
C SER A 166 4.05 9.74 22.28
N ALA A 167 4.64 10.94 22.25
CA ALA A 167 4.88 11.68 21.01
C ALA A 167 5.85 10.93 20.06
N ILE A 168 6.92 10.33 20.59
CA ILE A 168 7.85 9.48 19.80
C ILE A 168 7.10 8.30 19.19
N TYR A 169 6.24 7.63 19.98
CA TYR A 169 5.45 6.52 19.46
C TYR A 169 4.51 6.96 18.32
N LEU A 170 3.77 8.06 18.52
CA LEU A 170 2.86 8.59 17.49
C LEU A 170 3.60 8.98 16.21
N HIS A 171 4.77 9.62 16.32
CA HIS A 171 5.62 9.94 15.18
C HIS A 171 6.04 8.68 14.41
N ASN A 172 6.48 7.62 15.10
CA ASN A 172 6.89 6.37 14.48
C ASN A 172 5.70 5.67 13.78
N VAL A 173 4.50 5.72 14.39
CA VAL A 173 3.27 5.21 13.77
C VAL A 173 2.91 5.99 12.51
N ALA A 174 3.03 7.32 12.53
CA ALA A 174 2.78 8.16 11.37
C ALA A 174 3.77 7.87 10.22
N LEU A 175 5.06 7.66 10.55
CA LEU A 175 6.08 7.26 9.60
C LEU A 175 5.75 5.90 8.94
N ALA A 176 5.35 4.92 9.73
CA ALA A 176 4.95 3.60 9.23
C ALA A 176 3.69 3.69 8.33
N ARG A 177 2.72 4.55 8.69
CA ARG A 177 1.53 4.80 7.86
C ARG A 177 1.89 5.44 6.53
N LEU A 178 2.79 6.41 6.52
CA LEU A 178 3.28 7.03 5.28
C LEU A 178 4.03 6.02 4.41
N ALA A 179 4.88 5.18 5.00
CA ALA A 179 5.57 4.10 4.29
C ALA A 179 4.59 3.17 3.59
N ARG A 180 3.57 2.71 4.31
CA ARG A 180 2.50 1.89 3.77
C ARG A 180 1.74 2.62 2.66
N ALA A 181 1.36 3.87 2.87
CA ALA A 181 0.64 4.67 1.88
C ALA A 181 1.45 4.86 0.59
N CYS A 182 2.76 4.93 0.68
CA CYS A 182 3.68 5.00 -0.48
C CYS A 182 3.98 3.64 -1.11
N GLY A 183 3.59 2.52 -0.48
CA GLY A 183 3.93 1.16 -0.93
C GLY A 183 5.42 0.85 -0.82
N THR A 184 6.10 1.42 0.18
CA THR A 184 7.54 1.25 0.43
C THR A 184 7.77 0.72 1.84
N ALA A 185 8.89 0.02 2.06
CA ALA A 185 9.30 -0.32 3.42
C ALA A 185 9.66 0.95 4.21
N PRO A 186 9.39 1.00 5.53
CA PRO A 186 9.72 2.17 6.36
C PRO A 186 11.21 2.58 6.27
N GLU A 187 12.09 1.61 6.05
CA GLU A 187 13.54 1.78 5.90
C GLU A 187 13.94 2.51 4.62
N GLU A 188 13.13 2.43 3.57
CA GLU A 188 13.34 3.16 2.31
C GLU A 188 12.89 4.63 2.39
N LEU A 189 12.11 4.98 3.42
CA LEU A 189 11.68 6.35 3.70
C LEU A 189 12.69 7.06 4.62
N ASP A 190 13.91 7.16 4.19
CA ASP A 190 14.98 7.89 4.89
C ASP A 190 14.76 9.43 4.91
N PHE A 191 13.50 9.85 4.73
CA PHE A 191 13.14 11.27 4.70
C PHE A 191 13.12 11.93 6.09
N ALA A 192 12.78 11.18 7.13
CA ALA A 192 12.69 11.74 8.47
C ALA A 192 14.06 11.72 9.16
N SER A 193 14.85 10.66 8.98
CA SER A 193 16.16 10.54 9.57
C SER A 193 17.16 11.54 8.96
N SER A 194 17.10 11.79 7.66
CA SER A 194 18.02 12.73 7.01
C SER A 194 17.72 14.20 7.35
N ARG A 195 16.45 14.61 7.42
CA ARG A 195 16.09 15.98 7.82
C ARG A 195 16.31 16.24 9.30
N VAL A 196 15.98 15.29 10.16
CA VAL A 196 16.27 15.41 11.60
C VAL A 196 17.77 15.37 11.86
N ARG A 197 18.54 14.52 11.18
CA ARG A 197 20.00 14.55 11.24
C ARG A 197 20.57 15.89 10.76
N GLN A 198 20.17 16.40 9.60
CA GLN A 198 20.65 17.68 9.09
C GLN A 198 20.25 18.86 9.97
N ARG A 199 19.06 18.82 10.59
CA ARG A 199 18.63 19.88 11.52
C ARG A 199 19.41 19.79 12.83
N ASN A 200 19.62 18.59 13.38
CA ASN A 200 20.39 18.38 14.61
C ASN A 200 21.89 18.67 14.40
N GLU A 201 22.47 18.34 13.24
CA GLU A 201 23.82 18.75 12.89
C GLU A 201 23.95 20.26 12.74
N LYS A 202 23.00 20.94 12.11
CA LYS A 202 23.00 22.40 12.02
C LYS A 202 22.86 23.06 13.39
N GLN A 203 21.99 22.54 14.26
CA GLN A 203 21.86 23.05 15.64
C GLN A 203 23.08 22.73 16.49
N ALA A 204 23.72 21.57 16.33
CA ALA A 204 24.98 21.24 17.05
C ALA A 204 26.14 22.17 16.64
N ILE A 205 26.20 22.53 15.36
CA ILE A 205 27.19 23.49 14.83
C ILE A 205 26.92 24.91 15.36
N GLU A 206 25.63 25.33 15.47
CA GLU A 206 25.27 26.63 16.03
C GLU A 206 25.54 26.75 17.54
N ILE A 207 25.51 25.65 18.29
CA ILE A 207 25.73 25.59 19.75
C ILE A 207 27.19 25.26 20.09
N GLY A 208 28.06 25.05 19.09
CA GLY A 208 29.50 24.77 19.29
C GLY A 208 29.78 23.39 19.92
N GLN A 209 28.85 22.45 19.89
CA GLN A 209 29.02 21.07 20.35
C GLN A 209 29.50 20.17 19.21
N PRO A 210 30.54 19.34 19.40
CA PRO A 210 30.95 18.40 18.36
C PRO A 210 29.87 17.33 18.11
N PRO A 211 29.64 16.92 16.85
CA PRO A 211 28.63 15.92 16.51
C PRO A 211 28.91 14.59 17.22
N ALA A 212 27.90 14.03 17.87
CA ALA A 212 28.00 12.75 18.56
C ALA A 212 28.39 11.63 17.57
N LYS A 213 29.58 11.06 17.73
CA LYS A 213 30.03 9.87 17.00
C LYS A 213 29.13 8.70 17.41
N LEU A 214 28.27 8.25 16.49
CA LEU A 214 27.54 6.99 16.63
C LEU A 214 28.57 5.86 16.52
N THR A 215 28.83 5.19 17.64
CA THR A 215 29.51 3.90 17.69
C THR A 215 28.62 2.86 16.97
N GLU A 216 29.11 2.36 15.84
CA GLU A 216 28.59 1.15 15.21
C GLU A 216 28.67 -0.02 16.19
N ARG A 217 27.51 -0.61 16.48
CA ARG A 217 27.35 -2.01 16.94
C ARG A 217 26.08 -2.59 16.35
#